data_615fc22e3e37a36ad02446498a8d69f8
#
_entry.id   615fc22e3e37a36ad02446498a8d69f8
#
_cell.length_a   1.000
_cell.length_b   1.000
_cell.length_c   1.000
_cell.angle_alpha   90.00
_cell.angle_beta   90.00
_cell.angle_gamma   90.00
#
_symmetry.space_group_name_H-M   'P 1'
#
loop_
_entity.id
_entity.type
_entity.pdbx_description
1 polymer ?
#
loop_
_entity_poly.entity_id
_entity_poly.type
_entity_poly.pdbx_seq_one_letter_code
_entity_poly.pdbx_strand_id
1 'polypeptide(L)'
;MMRLRQLSLPLKRMLNSTGGFVGARRVLLLPLLVMSLNACSSSKQSEGLGVYPKAVGVADETSAIQSLRTIATAEAQLKAATGAYGNFEELVQAGFLDNRFAGATPNVRGYQFTIMSNDSGFTINADPQTSANQPTTGTRHFFFSSVDNTIHASPDRVASSSDPAI
;
A
#
# COMPACT_ATOMS: atom_id res chain seq x y z
N MET A 1 -1.14 44.09 32.25
CA MET A 1 -2.61 44.30 32.22
C MET A 1 -3.06 44.36 30.78
N MET A 2 -3.59 43.28 30.23
CA MET A 2 -4.39 43.34 29.00
C MET A 2 -5.25 42.09 28.91
N ARG A 3 -6.50 42.30 28.67
CA ARG A 3 -7.69 41.48 28.96
C ARG A 3 -7.86 40.28 28.02
N LEU A 4 -8.14 39.11 28.62
CA LEU A 4 -8.80 37.97 28.00
C LEU A 4 -10.16 38.40 27.42
N ARG A 5 -10.40 38.09 26.13
CA ARG A 5 -11.77 38.04 25.57
C ARG A 5 -12.12 36.60 25.24
N GLN A 6 -12.99 36.09 26.07
CA GLN A 6 -13.78 34.91 25.83
C GLN A 6 -14.78 35.21 24.70
N LEU A 7 -14.79 34.41 23.67
CA LEU A 7 -15.85 34.37 22.68
C LEU A 7 -16.58 33.05 22.81
N SER A 8 -17.67 33.08 23.52
CA SER A 8 -18.68 32.05 23.59
C SER A 8 -19.54 32.06 22.33
N LEU A 9 -19.64 30.95 21.63
CA LEU A 9 -20.60 30.72 20.53
C LEU A 9 -21.78 29.89 21.03
N PRO A 10 -23.00 30.24 20.64
CA PRO A 10 -24.21 29.59 21.15
C PRO A 10 -24.54 28.32 20.33
N LEU A 11 -24.91 27.33 21.10
CA LEU A 11 -25.52 26.06 20.69
C LEU A 11 -26.89 26.32 20.06
N LYS A 12 -27.05 26.09 18.76
CA LYS A 12 -28.35 26.14 18.12
C LYS A 12 -28.92 24.74 17.92
N ARG A 13 -29.77 24.38 18.84
CA ARG A 13 -30.70 23.25 18.83
C ARG A 13 -31.69 23.46 17.68
N MET A 14 -31.85 22.50 16.78
CA MET A 14 -33.05 22.37 15.98
C MET A 14 -33.59 20.93 16.11
N LEU A 15 -34.70 20.88 16.82
CA LEU A 15 -35.61 19.75 16.91
C LEU A 15 -36.61 19.80 15.75
N ASN A 16 -37.10 18.63 15.42
CA ASN A 16 -38.40 18.28 14.87
C ASN A 16 -38.66 18.51 13.38
N SER A 17 -38.91 17.39 12.72
CA SER A 17 -40.13 17.26 11.92
C SER A 17 -40.53 15.79 11.80
N THR A 18 -41.54 15.43 12.59
CA THR A 18 -42.40 14.27 12.40
C THR A 18 -43.34 14.57 11.25
N GLY A 19 -43.36 13.68 10.25
CA GLY A 19 -44.34 13.70 9.17
C GLY A 19 -44.76 12.30 8.86
N GLY A 20 -45.82 11.83 9.48
CA GLY A 20 -46.52 10.60 9.17
C GLY A 20 -47.25 10.69 7.83
N PHE A 21 -47.21 9.63 7.07
CA PHE A 21 -48.16 9.40 5.98
C PHE A 21 -48.67 7.96 6.04
N VAL A 22 -49.92 7.87 6.49
CA VAL A 22 -50.76 6.66 6.42
C VAL A 22 -51.39 6.64 5.02
N GLY A 23 -51.32 5.55 4.30
CA GLY A 23 -51.98 5.43 3.02
C GLY A 23 -51.93 4.02 2.39
N ALA A 24 -52.87 3.20 2.79
CA ALA A 24 -53.68 2.25 2.03
C ALA A 24 -53.04 1.24 1.07
N ARG A 25 -53.17 -0.02 1.47
CA ARG A 25 -53.69 -1.18 0.70
C ARG A 25 -53.45 -1.19 -0.81
N ARG A 26 -52.66 -2.17 -1.25
CA ARG A 26 -53.06 -3.10 -2.32
C ARG A 26 -52.32 -4.41 -2.17
N VAL A 27 -53.10 -5.40 -1.76
CA VAL A 27 -52.82 -6.84 -1.89
C VAL A 27 -52.79 -7.14 -3.39
N LEU A 28 -51.67 -7.59 -3.90
CA LEU A 28 -51.60 -8.28 -5.16
C LEU A 28 -50.72 -9.52 -4.99
N LEU A 29 -51.41 -10.62 -4.87
CA LEU A 29 -50.89 -11.98 -4.99
C LEU A 29 -50.27 -12.13 -6.38
N LEU A 30 -49.00 -12.52 -6.48
CA LEU A 30 -48.43 -13.15 -7.66
C LEU A 30 -47.27 -14.07 -7.27
N PRO A 31 -47.00 -15.10 -8.06
CA PRO A 31 -46.62 -16.40 -7.54
C PRO A 31 -45.15 -16.65 -7.42
N LEU A 32 -44.86 -17.53 -6.53
CA LEU A 32 -43.77 -18.49 -6.43
C LEU A 32 -42.96 -18.67 -7.72
N LEU A 33 -41.83 -18.01 -7.83
CA LEU A 33 -40.74 -18.44 -8.68
C LEU A 33 -39.57 -18.88 -7.78
N VAL A 34 -39.68 -20.14 -7.36
CA VAL A 34 -38.56 -20.86 -6.73
C VAL A 34 -37.51 -21.08 -7.82
N MET A 35 -36.61 -20.15 -7.96
CA MET A 35 -35.35 -20.39 -8.65
C MET A 35 -34.36 -20.95 -7.64
N SER A 36 -34.29 -22.27 -7.64
CA SER A 36 -33.24 -23.06 -7.02
C SER A 36 -31.89 -22.73 -7.66
N LEU A 37 -31.17 -21.76 -7.12
CA LEU A 37 -29.73 -21.59 -7.35
C LEU A 37 -28.96 -22.50 -6.39
N ASN A 38 -29.08 -23.80 -6.60
CA ASN A 38 -28.12 -24.77 -6.12
C ASN A 38 -27.04 -24.92 -7.18
N ALA A 39 -26.06 -24.03 -7.18
CA ALA A 39 -24.80 -24.24 -7.85
C ALA A 39 -23.70 -23.55 -7.06
N CYS A 40 -23.65 -23.77 -5.74
CA CYS A 40 -22.37 -23.71 -5.04
C CYS A 40 -21.75 -25.09 -5.30
N SER A 41 -21.16 -25.25 -6.46
CA SER A 41 -20.16 -26.27 -6.68
C SER A 41 -19.02 -25.96 -5.71
N SER A 42 -19.01 -26.66 -4.59
CA SER A 42 -17.80 -26.83 -3.81
C SER A 42 -16.80 -27.49 -4.73
N SER A 43 -16.06 -26.70 -5.47
CA SER A 43 -14.80 -27.14 -6.04
C SER A 43 -14.00 -27.62 -4.85
N LYS A 44 -13.91 -28.94 -4.70
CA LYS A 44 -12.91 -29.57 -3.85
C LYS A 44 -11.62 -28.89 -4.21
N GLN A 45 -11.16 -28.04 -3.30
CA GLN A 45 -9.82 -27.49 -3.35
C GLN A 45 -8.89 -28.70 -3.35
N SER A 46 -8.50 -29.11 -4.56
CA SER A 46 -7.40 -30.06 -4.70
C SER A 46 -6.24 -29.38 -3.98
N GLU A 47 -5.78 -30.03 -2.94
CA GLU A 47 -4.55 -29.72 -2.22
C GLU A 47 -3.36 -29.85 -3.21
N GLY A 48 -3.26 -28.88 -4.11
CA GLY A 48 -2.11 -28.68 -4.96
C GLY A 48 -1.18 -27.73 -4.25
N LEU A 49 -0.33 -28.24 -3.39
CA LEU A 49 0.75 -27.57 -2.69
C LEU A 49 1.73 -26.78 -3.59
N GLY A 50 1.46 -26.70 -4.89
CA GLY A 50 2.37 -26.08 -5.87
C GLY A 50 1.94 -24.73 -6.45
N VAL A 51 0.66 -24.34 -6.38
CA VAL A 51 0.16 -23.14 -7.07
C VAL A 51 0.13 -21.90 -6.15
N TYR A 52 -0.14 -22.10 -4.87
CA TYR A 52 -0.19 -21.02 -3.88
C TYR A 52 1.13 -20.25 -3.69
N PRO A 53 2.29 -20.91 -3.56
CA PRO A 53 3.56 -20.20 -3.36
C PRO A 53 3.90 -19.28 -4.54
N LYS A 54 3.60 -19.70 -5.77
CA LYS A 54 3.93 -18.91 -6.97
C LYS A 54 3.04 -17.67 -7.11
N ALA A 55 1.75 -17.79 -6.82
CA ALA A 55 0.84 -16.65 -6.88
C ALA A 55 1.15 -15.61 -5.79
N VAL A 56 1.51 -16.06 -4.58
CA VAL A 56 1.94 -15.18 -3.49
C VAL A 56 3.28 -14.52 -3.84
N GLY A 57 4.22 -15.24 -4.43
CA GLY A 57 5.49 -14.68 -4.89
C GLY A 57 5.33 -13.53 -5.88
N VAL A 58 4.46 -13.71 -6.87
CA VAL A 58 4.14 -12.64 -7.83
C VAL A 58 3.49 -11.43 -7.13
N ALA A 59 2.64 -11.66 -6.12
CA ALA A 59 2.02 -10.59 -5.35
C ALA A 59 3.05 -9.83 -4.49
N ASP A 60 4.01 -10.53 -3.89
CA ASP A 60 5.07 -9.93 -3.09
C ASP A 60 6.03 -9.12 -3.97
N GLU A 61 6.43 -9.64 -5.14
CA GLU A 61 7.23 -8.92 -6.13
C GLU A 61 6.52 -7.67 -6.65
N THR A 62 5.22 -7.77 -6.97
CA THR A 62 4.40 -6.63 -7.38
C THR A 62 4.33 -5.56 -6.28
N SER A 63 4.19 -6.00 -5.04
CA SER A 63 4.20 -5.10 -3.88
C SER A 63 5.56 -4.41 -3.70
N ALA A 64 6.67 -5.11 -3.93
CA ALA A 64 8.01 -4.53 -3.88
C ALA A 64 8.18 -3.45 -4.95
N ILE A 65 7.76 -3.71 -6.19
CA ILE A 65 7.79 -2.74 -7.29
C ILE A 65 6.96 -1.49 -6.95
N GLN A 66 5.74 -1.67 -6.40
CA GLN A 66 4.91 -0.54 -5.97
C GLN A 66 5.55 0.26 -4.83
N SER A 67 6.20 -0.43 -3.90
CA SER A 67 6.94 0.21 -2.80
C SER A 67 8.11 1.05 -3.31
N LEU A 68 8.89 0.55 -4.28
CA LEU A 68 9.96 1.32 -4.92
C LEU A 68 9.44 2.63 -5.53
N ARG A 69 8.32 2.59 -6.25
CA ARG A 69 7.68 3.79 -6.83
C ARG A 69 7.18 4.76 -5.77
N THR A 70 6.62 4.23 -4.68
CA THR A 70 6.15 5.04 -3.55
C THR A 70 7.32 5.76 -2.88
N ILE A 71 8.43 5.05 -2.61
CA ILE A 71 9.63 5.61 -2.02
C ILE A 71 10.25 6.67 -2.95
N ALA A 72 10.34 6.38 -4.25
CA ALA A 72 10.85 7.33 -5.23
C ALA A 72 10.02 8.63 -5.28
N THR A 73 8.70 8.52 -5.16
CA THR A 73 7.81 9.69 -5.08
C THR A 73 8.03 10.47 -3.79
N ALA A 74 8.18 9.77 -2.66
CA ALA A 74 8.46 10.38 -1.36
C ALA A 74 9.79 11.14 -1.35
N GLU A 75 10.84 10.58 -1.96
CA GLU A 75 12.15 11.23 -2.13
C GLU A 75 12.04 12.51 -2.97
N ALA A 76 11.28 12.48 -4.06
CA ALA A 76 11.04 13.66 -4.87
C ALA A 76 10.30 14.76 -4.10
N GLN A 77 9.33 14.38 -3.25
CA GLN A 77 8.61 15.32 -2.38
C GLN A 77 9.51 15.91 -1.30
N LEU A 78 10.35 15.09 -0.66
CA LEU A 78 11.32 15.55 0.33
C LEU A 78 12.30 16.53 -0.30
N LYS A 79 12.86 16.18 -1.46
CA LYS A 79 13.78 17.07 -2.23
C LYS A 79 13.13 18.40 -2.56
N ALA A 80 11.87 18.40 -2.98
CA ALA A 80 11.13 19.63 -3.27
C ALA A 80 10.89 20.50 -2.02
N ALA A 81 10.68 19.87 -0.87
CA ALA A 81 10.40 20.56 0.40
C ALA A 81 11.64 21.06 1.11
N THR A 82 12.73 20.29 1.08
CA THR A 82 13.95 20.54 1.89
C THR A 82 15.18 20.93 1.07
N GLY A 83 15.17 20.65 -0.23
CA GLY A 83 16.31 20.82 -1.11
C GLY A 83 17.29 19.62 -1.11
N ALA A 84 17.04 18.57 -0.33
CA ALA A 84 17.88 17.38 -0.24
C ALA A 84 17.05 16.08 -0.34
N TYR A 85 17.68 15.01 -0.80
CA TYR A 85 17.16 13.65 -0.64
C TYR A 85 17.48 13.16 0.78
N GLY A 86 16.74 12.14 1.24
CA GLY A 86 16.85 11.68 2.61
C GLY A 86 17.01 10.17 2.76
N ASN A 87 16.76 9.74 3.97
CA ASN A 87 16.67 8.33 4.35
C ASN A 87 15.23 7.99 4.76
N PHE A 88 14.97 6.72 5.06
CA PHE A 88 13.62 6.28 5.45
C PHE A 88 13.07 7.01 6.67
N GLU A 89 13.92 7.29 7.66
CA GLU A 89 13.51 7.94 8.89
C GLU A 89 13.05 9.37 8.64
N GLU A 90 13.78 10.12 7.81
CA GLU A 90 13.42 11.47 7.39
C GLU A 90 12.12 11.49 6.57
N LEU A 91 11.95 10.53 5.64
CA LEU A 91 10.74 10.40 4.84
C LEU A 91 9.49 10.09 5.68
N VAL A 92 9.63 9.23 6.70
CA VAL A 92 8.54 8.90 7.63
C VAL A 92 8.24 10.07 8.56
N GLN A 93 9.26 10.76 9.11
CA GLN A 93 9.09 11.94 9.96
C GLN A 93 8.45 13.10 9.22
N ALA A 94 8.77 13.28 7.95
CA ALA A 94 8.16 14.29 7.09
C ALA A 94 6.72 13.91 6.65
N GLY A 95 6.27 12.69 6.93
CA GLY A 95 4.94 12.20 6.55
C GLY A 95 4.80 11.82 5.08
N PHE A 96 5.89 11.69 4.33
CA PHE A 96 5.87 11.24 2.93
C PHE A 96 5.83 9.72 2.78
N LEU A 97 6.25 8.98 3.82
CA LEU A 97 6.08 7.53 3.93
C LEU A 97 5.35 7.16 5.22
N ASP A 98 4.65 6.04 5.19
CA ASP A 98 3.99 5.49 6.38
C ASP A 98 4.96 4.69 7.27
N ASN A 99 4.53 4.39 8.51
CA ASN A 99 5.36 3.73 9.52
C ASN A 99 5.86 2.33 9.14
N ARG A 100 5.31 1.66 8.14
CA ARG A 100 5.85 0.36 7.69
C ARG A 100 7.25 0.49 7.08
N PHE A 101 7.63 1.72 6.68
CA PHE A 101 8.97 2.04 6.21
C PHE A 101 9.86 2.65 7.29
N ALA A 102 9.47 2.60 8.56
CA ALA A 102 10.31 3.10 9.65
C ALA A 102 11.55 2.22 9.87
N GLY A 103 12.67 2.86 10.22
CA GLY A 103 13.96 2.22 10.46
C GLY A 103 14.92 2.32 9.28
N ALA A 104 16.18 1.94 9.51
CA ALA A 104 17.26 2.10 8.53
C ALA A 104 17.10 1.16 7.31
N THR A 105 16.56 -0.03 7.52
CA THR A 105 16.34 -1.05 6.48
C THR A 105 14.98 -1.72 6.69
N PRO A 106 13.87 -1.04 6.34
CA PRO A 106 12.53 -1.56 6.57
C PRO A 106 12.27 -2.84 5.79
N ASN A 107 11.50 -3.74 6.39
CA ASN A 107 11.02 -4.96 5.74
C ASN A 107 9.51 -4.83 5.49
N VAL A 108 9.12 -4.85 4.23
CA VAL A 108 7.71 -4.77 3.83
C VAL A 108 7.38 -5.97 2.94
N ARG A 109 6.44 -6.80 3.39
CA ARG A 109 5.99 -8.01 2.70
C ARG A 109 7.14 -8.94 2.29
N GLY A 110 8.13 -9.11 3.19
CA GLY A 110 9.27 -9.98 2.97
C GLY A 110 10.37 -9.40 2.08
N TYR A 111 10.26 -8.15 1.66
CA TYR A 111 11.33 -7.42 0.99
C TYR A 111 11.99 -6.42 1.92
N GLN A 112 13.30 -6.47 2.01
CA GLN A 112 14.12 -5.47 2.69
C GLN A 112 14.45 -4.34 1.72
N PHE A 113 14.23 -3.10 2.16
CA PHE A 113 14.53 -1.92 1.36
C PHE A 113 15.76 -1.20 1.89
N THR A 114 16.59 -0.70 0.98
CA THR A 114 17.76 0.13 1.28
C THR A 114 17.76 1.34 0.37
N ILE A 115 17.93 2.53 0.94
CA ILE A 115 18.12 3.78 0.20
C ILE A 115 19.58 4.20 0.32
N MET A 116 20.15 4.66 -0.80
CA MET A 116 21.43 5.38 -0.86
C MET A 116 21.18 6.70 -1.58
N SER A 117 21.34 7.82 -0.89
CA SER A 117 21.09 9.16 -1.42
C SER A 117 22.34 10.04 -1.34
N ASN A 118 22.45 10.98 -2.28
CA ASN A 118 23.44 12.05 -2.31
C ASN A 118 22.83 13.30 -2.97
N ASP A 119 23.61 14.37 -3.11
CA ASP A 119 23.12 15.64 -3.69
C ASP A 119 22.61 15.51 -5.13
N SER A 120 23.14 14.53 -5.88
CA SER A 120 22.85 14.33 -7.31
C SER A 120 21.69 13.39 -7.58
N GLY A 121 21.33 12.53 -6.62
CA GLY A 121 20.27 11.55 -6.80
C GLY A 121 20.22 10.52 -5.69
N PHE A 122 19.39 9.50 -5.91
CA PHE A 122 19.26 8.37 -4.99
C PHE A 122 19.06 7.06 -5.75
N THR A 123 19.36 5.97 -5.07
CA THR A 123 19.06 4.60 -5.50
C THR A 123 18.33 3.85 -4.41
N ILE A 124 17.50 2.90 -4.79
CA ILE A 124 16.75 2.06 -3.86
C ILE A 124 16.92 0.61 -4.29
N ASN A 125 17.30 -0.27 -3.36
CA ASN A 125 17.25 -1.71 -3.55
C ASN A 125 16.08 -2.29 -2.78
N ALA A 126 15.44 -3.33 -3.35
CA ALA A 126 14.45 -4.17 -2.70
C ALA A 126 14.88 -5.63 -2.86
N ASP A 127 15.31 -6.23 -1.75
CA ASP A 127 15.88 -7.58 -1.72
C ASP A 127 14.95 -8.54 -0.97
N PRO A 128 14.64 -9.72 -1.54
CA PRO A 128 13.80 -10.71 -0.89
C PRO A 128 14.48 -11.25 0.37
N GLN A 129 13.73 -11.35 1.45
CA GLN A 129 14.21 -11.87 2.73
C GLN A 129 13.65 -13.26 3.02
N THR A 130 14.52 -14.17 3.37
CA THR A 130 14.18 -15.54 3.82
C THR A 130 14.14 -15.61 5.34
N SER A 131 13.38 -14.73 5.99
CA SER A 131 13.23 -14.75 7.43
C SER A 131 12.13 -15.74 7.86
N ALA A 132 12.37 -16.49 8.93
CA ALA A 132 11.38 -17.40 9.51
C ALA A 132 10.09 -16.68 9.95
N ASN A 133 10.18 -15.40 10.29
CA ASN A 133 9.04 -14.60 10.79
C ASN A 133 8.28 -13.84 9.68
N GLN A 134 8.91 -13.62 8.54
CA GLN A 134 8.31 -12.98 7.37
C GLN A 134 8.93 -13.56 6.08
N PRO A 135 8.63 -14.81 5.75
CA PRO A 135 9.12 -15.37 4.50
C PRO A 135 8.47 -14.65 3.32
N THR A 136 9.29 -14.21 2.38
CA THR A 136 8.77 -13.86 1.07
C THR A 136 8.76 -15.08 0.17
N THR A 137 7.81 -15.15 -0.73
CA THR A 137 7.81 -16.12 -1.83
C THR A 137 8.33 -15.52 -3.13
N GLY A 138 8.58 -14.21 -3.16
CA GLY A 138 9.26 -13.53 -4.25
C GLY A 138 10.74 -13.87 -4.27
N THR A 139 11.32 -13.99 -5.46
CA THR A 139 12.71 -14.39 -5.68
C THR A 139 13.55 -13.32 -6.34
N ARG A 140 12.92 -12.41 -7.08
CA ARG A 140 13.65 -11.37 -7.82
C ARG A 140 14.04 -10.22 -6.90
N HIS A 141 15.26 -9.74 -7.13
CA HIS A 141 15.77 -8.49 -6.56
C HIS A 141 15.43 -7.32 -7.48
N PHE A 142 15.18 -6.16 -6.90
CA PHE A 142 14.84 -4.95 -7.66
C PHE A 142 15.73 -3.79 -7.28
N PHE A 143 16.04 -2.96 -8.26
CA PHE A 143 16.83 -1.75 -8.13
C PHE A 143 16.13 -0.60 -8.84
N PHE A 144 16.06 0.56 -8.20
CA PHE A 144 15.58 1.80 -8.79
C PHE A 144 16.67 2.86 -8.71
N SER A 145 16.81 3.64 -9.77
CA SER A 145 17.69 4.80 -9.81
C SER A 145 16.92 6.05 -10.21
N SER A 146 17.15 7.15 -9.50
CA SER A 146 16.60 8.47 -9.84
C SER A 146 17.20 9.07 -11.10
N VAL A 147 18.32 8.54 -11.58
CA VAL A 147 19.03 9.03 -12.77
C VAL A 147 18.29 8.68 -14.07
N ASP A 148 17.86 7.44 -14.17
CA ASP A 148 17.11 6.93 -15.33
C ASP A 148 15.61 6.74 -15.05
N ASN A 149 15.19 6.90 -13.79
CA ASN A 149 13.83 6.72 -13.31
C ASN A 149 13.23 5.36 -13.68
N THR A 150 14.06 4.32 -13.69
CA THR A 150 13.74 2.98 -14.17
C THR A 150 13.93 1.96 -13.06
N ILE A 151 13.09 0.91 -13.07
CA ILE A 151 13.25 -0.24 -12.19
C ILE A 151 13.95 -1.35 -13.00
N HIS A 152 15.03 -1.87 -12.43
CA HIS A 152 15.77 -3.02 -12.95
C HIS A 152 15.51 -4.23 -12.07
N ALA A 153 15.61 -5.43 -12.64
CA ALA A 153 15.37 -6.67 -11.90
C ALA A 153 16.44 -7.73 -12.20
N SER A 154 16.84 -8.43 -11.13
CA SER A 154 17.71 -9.59 -11.20
C SER A 154 17.06 -10.80 -10.53
N PRO A 155 17.15 -12.03 -11.10
CA PRO A 155 16.49 -13.20 -10.53
C PRO A 155 17.21 -13.81 -9.33
N ASP A 156 18.52 -13.59 -9.16
CA ASP A 156 19.38 -14.39 -8.29
C ASP A 156 20.44 -13.62 -7.50
N ARG A 157 20.53 -12.31 -7.70
CA ARG A 157 21.50 -11.44 -7.01
C ARG A 157 20.94 -10.04 -6.80
N VAL A 158 21.54 -9.28 -5.93
CA VAL A 158 21.22 -7.85 -5.75
C VAL A 158 21.23 -7.16 -7.11
N ALA A 159 20.12 -6.52 -7.46
CA ALA A 159 19.95 -5.85 -8.73
C ALA A 159 20.71 -4.53 -8.80
N SER A 160 21.07 -4.12 -10.01
CA SER A 160 21.80 -2.90 -10.31
C SER A 160 21.32 -2.26 -11.61
N SER A 161 21.82 -1.08 -11.95
CA SER A 161 21.51 -0.38 -13.21
C SER A 161 21.92 -1.14 -14.48
N SER A 162 22.77 -2.18 -14.38
CA SER A 162 23.17 -3.02 -15.49
C SER A 162 22.23 -4.18 -15.79
N ASP A 163 21.26 -4.43 -14.91
CA ASP A 163 20.28 -5.50 -15.08
C ASP A 163 19.12 -5.05 -16.00
N PRO A 164 18.33 -5.99 -16.53
CA PRO A 164 17.21 -5.66 -17.39
C PRO A 164 16.18 -4.74 -16.70
N ALA A 165 15.73 -3.73 -17.44
CA ALA A 165 14.63 -2.86 -17.03
C ALA A 165 13.29 -3.59 -17.16
N ILE A 166 12.32 -3.26 -16.28
CA ILE A 166 10.97 -3.85 -16.24
C ILE A 166 9.88 -2.80 -16.26
#